data_7e674b884783d660a1d0dd5be57c43d7
#
_entry.id   7e674b884783d660a1d0dd5be57c43d7
#
_cell.length_a   1.000
_cell.length_b   1.000
_cell.length_c   1.000
_cell.angle_alpha   90.00
_cell.angle_beta   90.00
_cell.angle_gamma   90.00
#
_symmetry.space_group_name_H-M   'P 1'
#
loop_
_entity.id
_entity.type
_entity.pdbx_description
1 polymer ?
#
loop_
_entity_poly.entity_id
_entity_poly.type
_entity_poly.pdbx_seq_one_letter_code
_entity_poly.pdbx_strand_id
1 'polypeptide(L)'
;NRLDAKFRVGIGRIWEMAEMERSYREALRALNGSLSRVIHIEDLSQNGVYDEAFPGNNEKRMYRFLEEGNEEGMLQEGNFFFDWMVEHYSQDNNIRLKILEFIIWSEKIAFECGAINYGFSYRRDYLDTAMSLSTYEELHKWFQEKMVNVCRAIRDQKVDQSNSAVKKAMVYIQENYSKDISLDDVSGQVNISPYYF
;
A
#
# COMPACT_ATOMS: atom_id res chain seq x y z
N ASN A 1 -36.40 -3.86 -37.28
CA ASN A 1 -35.51 -3.10 -36.40
C ASN A 1 -34.79 -4.07 -35.47
N ARG A 2 -33.58 -4.51 -35.84
CA ARG A 2 -32.67 -5.22 -34.92
C ARG A 2 -32.05 -4.16 -34.02
N LEU A 3 -32.40 -4.19 -32.75
CA LEU A 3 -31.72 -3.41 -31.71
C LEU A 3 -30.29 -3.99 -31.60
N ASP A 4 -29.31 -3.21 -31.98
CA ASP A 4 -27.89 -3.56 -31.87
C ASP A 4 -27.40 -3.30 -30.42
N ALA A 5 -28.10 -3.91 -29.47
CA ALA A 5 -27.81 -3.79 -28.04
C ALA A 5 -26.78 -4.84 -27.62
N LYS A 6 -25.66 -4.39 -27.09
CA LYS A 6 -24.63 -5.26 -26.51
C LYS A 6 -25.04 -5.62 -25.07
N PHE A 7 -25.35 -6.88 -24.84
CA PHE A 7 -25.66 -7.39 -23.50
C PHE A 7 -24.45 -8.11 -22.91
N ARG A 8 -24.29 -8.01 -21.60
CA ARG A 8 -23.40 -8.83 -20.80
C ARG A 8 -24.22 -9.61 -19.78
N VAL A 9 -23.83 -10.87 -19.53
CA VAL A 9 -24.54 -11.80 -18.66
C VAL A 9 -23.59 -12.32 -17.62
N GLY A 10 -23.91 -12.11 -16.35
CA GLY A 10 -23.24 -12.75 -15.21
C GLY A 10 -24.11 -13.92 -14.72
N ILE A 11 -23.50 -15.03 -14.36
CA ILE A 11 -24.14 -16.25 -13.86
C ILE A 11 -23.59 -16.59 -12.49
N GLY A 12 -24.46 -16.70 -11.48
CA GLY A 12 -24.12 -17.20 -10.14
C GLY A 12 -24.24 -18.71 -10.06
N ARG A 13 -23.82 -19.30 -8.93
CA ARG A 13 -24.02 -20.73 -8.62
C ARG A 13 -25.48 -21.04 -8.38
N ILE A 14 -25.80 -22.33 -8.47
CA ILE A 14 -27.12 -22.85 -8.12
C ILE A 14 -27.20 -22.95 -6.59
N TRP A 15 -28.19 -22.30 -6.01
CA TRP A 15 -28.49 -22.30 -4.57
C TRP A 15 -29.95 -22.70 -4.33
N GLU A 16 -30.27 -23.10 -3.12
CA GLU A 16 -31.65 -23.32 -2.72
C GLU A 16 -32.46 -22.01 -2.79
N MET A 17 -33.78 -22.10 -2.93
CA MET A 17 -34.64 -20.94 -3.13
C MET A 17 -34.51 -19.90 -2.02
N ALA A 18 -34.27 -20.36 -0.78
CA ALA A 18 -34.01 -19.48 0.37
C ALA A 18 -32.71 -18.67 0.26
N GLU A 19 -31.77 -19.11 -0.57
CA GLU A 19 -30.46 -18.49 -0.77
C GLU A 19 -30.31 -17.82 -2.15
N MET A 20 -31.41 -17.55 -2.84
CA MET A 20 -31.41 -16.96 -4.19
C MET A 20 -30.70 -15.60 -4.23
N GLU A 21 -30.75 -14.83 -3.16
CA GLU A 21 -29.99 -13.58 -3.01
C GLU A 21 -28.49 -13.79 -3.18
N ARG A 22 -27.98 -14.91 -2.70
CA ARG A 22 -26.56 -15.29 -2.81
C ARG A 22 -26.17 -15.54 -4.28
N SER A 23 -27.00 -16.30 -5.00
CA SER A 23 -26.81 -16.52 -6.44
C SER A 23 -26.82 -15.21 -7.23
N TYR A 24 -27.74 -14.31 -6.91
CA TYR A 24 -27.81 -12.98 -7.54
C TYR A 24 -26.56 -12.14 -7.28
N ARG A 25 -26.07 -12.10 -6.03
CA ARG A 25 -24.82 -11.41 -5.70
C ARG A 25 -23.62 -11.99 -6.43
N GLU A 26 -23.54 -13.31 -6.56
CA GLU A 26 -22.51 -13.98 -7.32
C GLU A 26 -22.57 -13.62 -8.82
N ALA A 27 -23.76 -13.60 -9.41
CA ALA A 27 -23.97 -13.18 -10.81
C ALA A 27 -23.53 -11.72 -11.05
N LEU A 28 -23.86 -10.81 -10.13
CA LEU A 28 -23.39 -9.41 -10.19
C LEU A 28 -21.86 -9.32 -10.07
N ARG A 29 -21.26 -10.12 -9.19
CA ARG A 29 -19.81 -10.19 -9.04
C ARG A 29 -19.14 -10.71 -10.30
N ALA A 30 -19.69 -11.77 -10.92
CA ALA A 30 -19.22 -12.30 -12.19
C ALA A 30 -19.27 -11.22 -13.28
N LEU A 31 -20.37 -10.48 -13.37
CA LEU A 31 -20.57 -9.43 -14.36
C LEU A 31 -19.57 -8.26 -14.19
N ASN A 32 -19.23 -7.91 -12.96
CA ASN A 32 -18.30 -6.81 -12.65
C ASN A 32 -16.83 -7.24 -12.71
N GLY A 33 -16.54 -8.51 -12.47
CA GLY A 33 -15.17 -9.04 -12.41
C GLY A 33 -14.58 -9.43 -13.77
N SER A 34 -15.34 -9.37 -14.89
CA SER A 34 -14.86 -9.72 -16.22
C SER A 34 -15.48 -8.84 -17.29
N LEU A 35 -14.76 -8.63 -18.38
CA LEU A 35 -15.26 -7.96 -19.60
C LEU A 35 -15.90 -8.94 -20.61
N SER A 36 -15.91 -10.23 -20.31
CA SER A 36 -16.52 -11.26 -21.16
C SER A 36 -18.02 -11.02 -21.34
N ARG A 37 -18.53 -11.42 -22.49
CA ARG A 37 -19.95 -11.24 -22.81
C ARG A 37 -20.88 -12.10 -21.94
N VAL A 38 -20.45 -13.31 -21.63
CA VAL A 38 -21.10 -14.23 -20.68
C VAL A 38 -20.02 -14.75 -19.75
N ILE A 39 -20.25 -14.71 -18.46
CA ILE A 39 -19.31 -15.13 -17.43
C ILE A 39 -20.06 -15.81 -16.28
N HIS A 40 -19.63 -17.02 -15.90
CA HIS A 40 -20.07 -17.69 -14.68
C HIS A 40 -19.17 -17.29 -13.52
N ILE A 41 -19.69 -17.26 -12.30
CA ILE A 41 -18.90 -16.90 -11.10
C ILE A 41 -17.69 -17.84 -10.92
N GLU A 42 -17.78 -19.09 -11.37
CA GLU A 42 -16.68 -20.06 -11.30
C GLU A 42 -15.61 -19.84 -12.38
N ASP A 43 -15.95 -19.13 -13.47
CA ASP A 43 -15.00 -18.74 -14.51
C ASP A 43 -14.24 -17.46 -14.13
N LEU A 44 -14.76 -16.69 -13.18
CA LEU A 44 -13.91 -15.75 -12.49
C LEU A 44 -12.88 -16.58 -11.75
N SER A 45 -11.63 -16.60 -12.25
CA SER A 45 -10.53 -17.09 -11.47
C SER A 45 -10.73 -16.61 -10.03
N GLN A 46 -10.57 -17.48 -9.04
CA GLN A 46 -10.90 -17.24 -7.63
C GLN A 46 -10.22 -15.99 -7.00
N ASN A 47 -9.58 -15.20 -7.80
CA ASN A 47 -8.78 -14.00 -7.55
C ASN A 47 -9.59 -12.75 -7.14
N GLY A 48 -10.87 -12.84 -6.89
CA GLY A 48 -11.74 -11.73 -6.44
C GLY A 48 -12.41 -11.95 -5.10
N VAL A 49 -12.20 -13.08 -4.46
CA VAL A 49 -12.54 -13.28 -3.06
C VAL A 49 -11.32 -12.83 -2.28
N TYR A 50 -11.48 -11.92 -1.34
CA TYR A 50 -10.56 -11.86 -0.21
C TYR A 50 -10.61 -13.26 0.38
N ASP A 51 -9.69 -14.09 -0.04
CA ASP A 51 -9.54 -15.45 0.43
C ASP A 51 -9.32 -15.34 1.94
N GLU A 52 -9.90 -16.26 2.73
CA GLU A 52 -9.57 -16.36 4.16
C GLU A 52 -8.05 -16.50 4.37
N ALA A 53 -7.31 -16.88 3.34
CA ALA A 53 -5.86 -16.95 3.26
C ALA A 53 -5.16 -15.62 2.92
N PHE A 54 -5.87 -14.51 2.59
CA PHE A 54 -5.20 -13.24 2.25
C PHE A 54 -4.38 -12.72 3.44
N PRO A 55 -3.07 -12.49 3.27
CA PRO A 55 -2.18 -12.15 4.37
C PRO A 55 -2.28 -10.66 4.79
N GLY A 56 -3.49 -10.20 5.09
CA GLY A 56 -3.75 -8.81 5.46
C GLY A 56 -3.02 -8.33 6.72
N ASN A 57 -2.62 -9.26 7.59
CA ASN A 57 -1.79 -8.92 8.75
C ASN A 57 -0.34 -8.62 8.33
N ASN A 58 0.18 -9.30 7.32
CA ASN A 58 1.52 -9.05 6.77
C ASN A 58 1.55 -7.71 6.02
N GLU A 59 0.50 -7.41 5.25
CA GLU A 59 0.33 -6.10 4.60
C GLU A 59 0.36 -4.95 5.62
N LYS A 60 -0.39 -5.06 6.71
CA LYS A 60 -0.40 -4.06 7.78
C LYS A 60 0.96 -3.91 8.46
N ARG A 61 1.67 -5.03 8.70
CA ARG A 61 3.02 -4.99 9.29
C ARG A 61 4.03 -4.34 8.34
N MET A 62 3.94 -4.64 7.04
CA MET A 62 4.80 -4.03 6.02
C MET A 62 4.68 -2.51 6.03
N TYR A 63 3.45 -1.97 6.04
CA TYR A 63 3.23 -0.53 6.09
C TYR A 63 3.67 0.08 7.42
N ARG A 64 3.44 -0.61 8.55
CA ARG A 64 3.95 -0.14 9.84
C ARG A 64 5.47 -0.04 9.86
N PHE A 65 6.19 -1.06 9.39
CA PHE A 65 7.65 -1.02 9.29
C PHE A 65 8.14 0.08 8.32
N LEU A 66 7.39 0.31 7.24
CA LEU A 66 7.65 1.43 6.34
C LEU A 66 7.53 2.78 7.06
N GLU A 67 6.42 2.99 7.78
CA GLU A 67 6.20 4.20 8.60
C GLU A 67 7.28 4.38 9.67
N GLU A 68 7.76 3.31 10.27
CA GLU A 68 8.86 3.32 11.24
C GLU A 68 10.21 3.64 10.61
N GLY A 69 10.38 3.49 9.30
CA GLY A 69 11.66 3.58 8.58
C GLY A 69 12.51 2.32 8.76
N ASN A 70 11.87 1.20 9.14
CA ASN A 70 12.52 -0.09 9.33
C ASN A 70 12.57 -0.86 8.00
N GLU A 71 13.70 -0.72 7.29
CA GLU A 71 13.93 -1.31 5.97
C GLU A 71 13.90 -2.85 6.00
N GLU A 72 14.50 -3.46 7.02
CA GLU A 72 14.59 -4.91 7.14
C GLU A 72 13.21 -5.55 7.37
N GLY A 73 12.45 -5.05 8.33
CA GLY A 73 11.11 -5.54 8.63
C GLY A 73 10.14 -5.33 7.45
N MET A 74 10.22 -4.18 6.79
CA MET A 74 9.42 -3.88 5.59
C MET A 74 9.73 -4.84 4.45
N LEU A 75 11.01 -5.12 4.16
CA LEU A 75 11.41 -6.05 3.11
C LEU A 75 11.01 -7.49 3.45
N GLN A 76 11.13 -7.91 4.70
CA GLN A 76 10.71 -9.25 5.12
C GLN A 76 9.23 -9.50 4.84
N GLU A 77 8.35 -8.57 5.25
CA GLU A 77 6.92 -8.70 5.00
C GLU A 77 6.55 -8.52 3.52
N GLY A 78 7.23 -7.62 2.81
CA GLY A 78 7.04 -7.41 1.38
C GLY A 78 7.41 -8.62 0.54
N ASN A 79 8.53 -9.28 0.86
CA ASN A 79 8.97 -10.51 0.20
C ASN A 79 8.00 -11.66 0.45
N PHE A 80 7.58 -11.85 1.71
CA PHE A 80 6.57 -12.83 2.05
C PHE A 80 5.28 -12.62 1.22
N PHE A 81 4.85 -11.37 1.09
CA PHE A 81 3.64 -11.05 0.35
C PHE A 81 3.81 -11.28 -1.15
N PHE A 82 4.99 -10.96 -1.70
CA PHE A 82 5.30 -11.20 -3.09
C PHE A 82 5.27 -12.70 -3.43
N ASP A 83 5.94 -13.53 -2.62
CA ASP A 83 5.97 -14.98 -2.80
C ASP A 83 4.56 -15.58 -2.69
N TRP A 84 3.78 -15.11 -1.71
CA TRP A 84 2.38 -15.51 -1.57
C TRP A 84 1.55 -15.17 -2.82
N MET A 85 1.73 -13.98 -3.41
CA MET A 85 1.02 -13.60 -4.64
C MET A 85 1.39 -14.50 -5.82
N VAL A 86 2.67 -14.84 -5.97
CA VAL A 86 3.14 -15.73 -7.04
C VAL A 86 2.55 -17.13 -6.91
N GLU A 87 2.37 -17.62 -5.67
CA GLU A 87 1.78 -18.94 -5.41
C GLU A 87 0.25 -18.96 -5.62
N HIS A 88 -0.45 -17.87 -5.30
CA HIS A 88 -1.91 -17.86 -5.23
C HIS A 88 -2.59 -17.17 -6.42
N TYR A 89 -1.92 -16.27 -7.12
CA TYR A 89 -2.46 -15.64 -8.31
C TYR A 89 -1.99 -16.34 -9.59
N SER A 90 -2.96 -16.84 -10.35
CA SER A 90 -2.68 -17.48 -11.65
C SER A 90 -2.51 -16.48 -12.79
N GLN A 91 -2.81 -15.20 -12.58
CA GLN A 91 -2.73 -14.15 -13.60
C GLN A 91 -1.66 -13.13 -13.25
N ASP A 92 -0.66 -13.03 -14.09
CA ASP A 92 0.47 -12.11 -14.01
C ASP A 92 0.04 -10.62 -13.81
N ASN A 93 -0.99 -10.19 -14.53
CA ASN A 93 -1.49 -8.83 -14.44
C ASN A 93 -2.00 -8.46 -13.03
N ASN A 94 -2.57 -9.39 -12.28
CA ASN A 94 -3.06 -9.12 -10.93
C ASN A 94 -1.91 -8.86 -9.96
N ILE A 95 -0.81 -9.60 -10.09
CA ILE A 95 0.41 -9.39 -9.29
C ILE A 95 0.98 -8.00 -9.59
N ARG A 96 1.11 -7.62 -10.86
CA ARG A 96 1.62 -6.31 -11.28
C ARG A 96 0.79 -5.16 -10.74
N LEU A 97 -0.54 -5.27 -10.82
CA LEU A 97 -1.45 -4.26 -10.29
C LEU A 97 -1.36 -4.14 -8.75
N LYS A 98 -1.23 -5.27 -8.05
CA LYS A 98 -1.07 -5.26 -6.58
C LYS A 98 0.28 -4.67 -6.15
N ILE A 99 1.35 -4.94 -6.88
CA ILE A 99 2.66 -4.31 -6.66
C ILE A 99 2.58 -2.80 -6.87
N LEU A 100 1.88 -2.33 -7.91
CA LEU A 100 1.65 -0.91 -8.13
C LEU A 100 0.85 -0.27 -7.00
N GLU A 101 -0.17 -0.95 -6.49
CA GLU A 101 -0.94 -0.49 -5.33
C GLU A 101 -0.04 -0.28 -4.11
N PHE A 102 0.83 -1.25 -3.80
CA PHE A 102 1.78 -1.14 -2.69
C PHE A 102 2.73 0.05 -2.84
N ILE A 103 3.30 0.25 -4.02
CA ILE A 103 4.21 1.37 -4.28
C ILE A 103 3.47 2.71 -4.12
N ILE A 104 2.27 2.84 -4.69
CA ILE A 104 1.48 4.06 -4.60
C ILE A 104 1.07 4.38 -3.16
N TRP A 105 0.66 3.38 -2.39
CA TRP A 105 0.34 3.54 -0.96
C TRP A 105 1.57 3.96 -0.15
N SER A 106 2.71 3.33 -0.40
CA SER A 106 3.96 3.65 0.28
C SER A 106 4.40 5.10 0.02
N GLU A 107 4.28 5.56 -1.22
CA GLU A 107 4.56 6.96 -1.57
C GLU A 107 3.57 7.93 -0.91
N LYS A 108 2.30 7.53 -0.77
CA LYS A 108 1.31 8.33 -0.06
C LYS A 108 1.71 8.48 1.43
N ILE A 109 2.11 7.41 2.08
CA ILE A 109 2.60 7.44 3.46
C ILE A 109 3.81 8.37 3.59
N ALA A 110 4.79 8.26 2.69
CA ALA A 110 5.98 9.12 2.69
C ALA A 110 5.64 10.60 2.47
N PHE A 111 4.65 10.89 1.63
CA PHE A 111 4.15 12.25 1.44
C PHE A 111 3.48 12.79 2.70
N GLU A 112 2.62 12.00 3.34
CA GLU A 112 1.95 12.39 4.59
C GLU A 112 2.95 12.64 5.73
N CYS A 113 4.07 11.92 5.73
CA CYS A 113 5.20 12.17 6.64
C CYS A 113 6.08 13.37 6.23
N GLY A 114 5.85 13.99 5.08
CA GLY A 114 6.67 15.08 4.54
C GLY A 114 8.04 14.62 4.00
N ALA A 115 8.23 13.32 3.78
CA ALA A 115 9.49 12.75 3.30
C ALA A 115 9.71 12.90 1.80
N ILE A 116 8.63 12.97 1.02
CA ILE A 116 8.67 13.18 -0.43
C ILE A 116 7.63 14.20 -0.88
N ASN A 117 7.86 14.80 -2.04
CA ASN A 117 6.85 15.62 -2.73
C ASN A 117 5.94 14.72 -3.56
N TYR A 118 4.63 14.88 -3.43
CA TYR A 118 3.66 14.07 -4.15
C TYR A 118 3.47 14.58 -5.58
N GLY A 119 3.90 13.79 -6.56
CA GLY A 119 3.73 14.10 -7.99
C GLY A 119 2.87 13.05 -8.71
N PHE A 120 1.74 13.47 -9.30
CA PHE A 120 0.88 12.58 -10.10
C PHE A 120 1.53 12.09 -11.41
N SER A 121 2.58 12.76 -11.89
CA SER A 121 3.19 12.50 -13.19
C SER A 121 3.88 11.14 -13.31
N TYR A 122 4.38 10.59 -12.21
CA TYR A 122 5.13 9.33 -12.22
C TYR A 122 4.27 8.06 -12.25
N ARG A 123 2.97 8.15 -11.99
CA ARG A 123 2.10 6.97 -11.91
C ARG A 123 1.95 6.25 -13.24
N ARG A 124 1.96 6.99 -14.35
CA ARG A 124 1.91 6.40 -15.68
C ARG A 124 3.19 5.63 -15.98
N ASP A 125 4.33 6.21 -15.65
CA ASP A 125 5.64 5.59 -15.86
C ASP A 125 5.78 4.30 -15.02
N TYR A 126 5.18 4.25 -13.83
CA TYR A 126 5.16 3.05 -12.99
C TYR A 126 4.32 1.94 -13.61
N LEU A 127 3.15 2.27 -14.17
CA LEU A 127 2.32 1.28 -14.88
C LEU A 127 3.07 0.76 -16.10
N ASP A 128 3.62 1.64 -16.93
CA ASP A 128 4.37 1.26 -18.13
C ASP A 128 5.59 0.40 -17.75
N THR A 129 6.31 0.74 -16.68
CA THR A 129 7.42 -0.06 -16.16
C THR A 129 6.94 -1.43 -15.70
N ALA A 130 5.95 -1.50 -14.82
CA ALA A 130 5.44 -2.76 -14.29
C ALA A 130 4.96 -3.71 -15.40
N MET A 131 4.36 -3.16 -16.47
CA MET A 131 3.89 -3.94 -17.62
C MET A 131 5.00 -4.35 -18.58
N SER A 132 6.13 -3.63 -18.61
CA SER A 132 7.27 -3.94 -19.49
C SER A 132 8.24 -4.99 -18.92
N LEU A 133 8.27 -5.18 -17.60
CA LEU A 133 9.13 -6.18 -16.96
C LEU A 133 8.69 -7.59 -17.38
N SER A 134 9.64 -8.42 -17.81
CA SER A 134 9.32 -9.70 -18.44
C SER A 134 9.26 -10.87 -17.47
N THR A 135 9.92 -10.74 -16.30
CA THR A 135 10.03 -11.83 -15.32
C THR A 135 9.55 -11.39 -13.94
N TYR A 136 9.18 -12.36 -13.11
CA TYR A 136 8.86 -12.09 -11.69
C TYR A 136 10.08 -11.63 -10.91
N GLU A 137 11.27 -12.05 -11.27
CA GLU A 137 12.51 -11.58 -10.63
C GLU A 137 12.73 -10.07 -10.88
N GLU A 138 12.55 -9.62 -12.12
CA GLU A 138 12.64 -8.20 -12.46
C GLU A 138 11.58 -7.37 -11.73
N LEU A 139 10.34 -7.87 -11.68
CA LEU A 139 9.23 -7.22 -10.98
C LEU A 139 9.49 -7.14 -9.48
N HIS A 140 9.99 -8.22 -8.87
CA HIS A 140 10.33 -8.28 -7.44
C HIS A 140 11.45 -7.31 -7.10
N LYS A 141 12.52 -7.30 -7.89
CA LYS A 141 13.64 -6.38 -7.70
C LYS A 141 13.19 -4.92 -7.80
N TRP A 142 12.40 -4.60 -8.82
CA TRP A 142 11.85 -3.25 -8.98
C TRP A 142 10.95 -2.85 -7.82
N PHE A 143 10.08 -3.75 -7.33
CA PHE A 143 9.27 -3.54 -6.13
C PHE A 143 10.14 -3.25 -4.91
N GLN A 144 11.13 -4.09 -4.62
CA GLN A 144 12.06 -3.89 -3.51
C GLN A 144 12.79 -2.55 -3.60
N GLU A 145 13.33 -2.18 -4.76
CA GLU A 145 14.01 -0.90 -4.97
C GLU A 145 13.09 0.30 -4.66
N LYS A 146 11.85 0.25 -5.12
CA LYS A 146 10.87 1.30 -4.84
C LYS A 146 10.54 1.41 -3.35
N MET A 147 10.25 0.29 -2.71
CA MET A 147 9.92 0.23 -1.30
C MET A 147 11.08 0.71 -0.41
N VAL A 148 12.31 0.29 -0.72
CA VAL A 148 13.52 0.71 -0.01
C VAL A 148 13.74 2.21 -0.13
N ASN A 149 13.60 2.79 -1.33
CA ASN A 149 13.78 4.22 -1.54
C ASN A 149 12.77 5.04 -0.71
N VAL A 150 11.51 4.61 -0.68
CA VAL A 150 10.47 5.26 0.12
C VAL A 150 10.77 5.12 1.62
N CYS A 151 11.16 3.94 2.08
CA CYS A 151 11.48 3.67 3.49
C CYS A 151 12.66 4.53 3.96
N ARG A 152 13.71 4.66 3.15
CA ARG A 152 14.87 5.51 3.44
C ARG A 152 14.48 6.98 3.52
N ALA A 153 13.67 7.47 2.59
CA ALA A 153 13.19 8.84 2.62
C ALA A 153 12.43 9.15 3.92
N ILE A 154 11.55 8.25 4.37
CA ILE A 154 10.82 8.40 5.65
C ILE A 154 11.80 8.42 6.83
N ARG A 155 12.78 7.50 6.86
CA ARG A 155 13.78 7.44 7.93
C ARG A 155 14.60 8.72 8.00
N ASP A 156 15.10 9.19 6.85
CA ASP A 156 15.94 10.38 6.77
C ASP A 156 15.17 11.64 7.20
N GLN A 157 13.90 11.75 6.80
CA GLN A 157 13.02 12.83 7.25
C GLN A 157 12.81 12.83 8.78
N LYS A 158 12.65 11.65 9.39
CA LYS A 158 12.53 11.55 10.85
C LYS A 158 13.80 11.97 11.58
N VAL A 159 14.96 11.59 11.04
CA VAL A 159 16.27 12.02 11.59
C VAL A 159 16.41 13.52 11.49
N ASP A 160 16.04 14.13 10.37
CA ASP A 160 16.13 15.56 10.17
C ASP A 160 15.18 16.34 11.10
N GLN A 161 13.95 15.83 11.27
CA GLN A 161 13.00 16.41 12.23
C GLN A 161 13.53 16.34 13.67
N SER A 162 14.09 15.19 14.08
CA SER A 162 14.69 15.02 15.40
C SER A 162 15.89 15.97 15.61
N ASN A 163 16.80 16.03 14.64
CA ASN A 163 17.93 16.93 14.69
C ASN A 163 17.52 18.41 14.76
N SER A 164 16.46 18.79 14.03
CA SER A 164 15.89 20.14 14.08
C SER A 164 15.32 20.47 15.45
N ALA A 165 14.61 19.54 16.09
CA ALA A 165 14.05 19.72 17.44
C ALA A 165 15.15 19.88 18.47
N VAL A 166 16.19 19.03 18.44
CA VAL A 166 17.35 19.15 19.33
C VAL A 166 18.05 20.50 19.17
N LYS A 167 18.30 20.95 17.93
CA LYS A 167 18.89 22.26 17.67
C LYS A 167 18.05 23.42 18.25
N LYS A 168 16.73 23.37 18.02
CA LYS A 168 15.82 24.41 18.60
C LYS A 168 15.84 24.39 20.11
N ALA A 169 15.84 23.23 20.74
CA ALA A 169 15.95 23.11 22.21
C ALA A 169 17.27 23.69 22.72
N MET A 170 18.39 23.38 22.07
CA MET A 170 19.71 23.92 22.45
C MET A 170 19.74 25.46 22.37
N VAL A 171 19.21 26.03 21.29
CA VAL A 171 19.12 27.48 21.11
C VAL A 171 18.27 28.09 22.24
N TYR A 172 17.08 27.55 22.51
CA TYR A 172 16.21 28.01 23.56
C TYR A 172 16.88 27.96 24.94
N ILE A 173 17.58 26.89 25.27
CA ILE A 173 18.33 26.73 26.52
C ILE A 173 19.44 27.81 26.60
N GLN A 174 20.22 27.98 25.50
CA GLN A 174 21.30 29.00 25.47
C GLN A 174 20.79 30.43 25.63
N GLU A 175 19.63 30.73 25.12
CA GLU A 175 19.03 32.08 25.25
C GLU A 175 18.39 32.34 26.64
N ASN A 176 18.01 31.28 27.35
CA ASN A 176 17.25 31.37 28.58
C ASN A 176 17.93 30.73 29.81
N TYR A 177 19.17 30.26 29.72
CA TYR A 177 19.88 29.54 30.80
C TYR A 177 20.00 30.38 32.11
N SER A 178 19.90 31.71 32.03
CA SER A 178 19.92 32.60 33.20
C SER A 178 18.56 32.72 33.90
N LYS A 179 17.51 32.12 33.34
CA LYS A 179 16.17 32.08 33.93
C LYS A 179 15.91 30.69 34.49
N ASP A 180 14.90 30.57 35.33
CA ASP A 180 14.44 29.29 35.84
C ASP A 180 13.57 28.61 34.73
N ILE A 181 14.22 27.78 33.87
CA ILE A 181 13.57 27.06 32.80
C ILE A 181 13.35 25.60 33.19
N SER A 182 12.15 25.09 32.92
CA SER A 182 11.76 23.70 33.17
C SER A 182 11.87 22.83 31.91
N LEU A 183 11.80 21.51 32.10
CA LEU A 183 11.70 20.57 31.02
C LEU A 183 10.43 20.81 30.17
N ASP A 184 9.33 21.21 30.82
CA ASP A 184 8.07 21.54 30.14
C ASP A 184 8.22 22.75 29.21
N ASP A 185 8.98 23.75 29.61
CA ASP A 185 9.25 24.95 28.80
C ASP A 185 10.05 24.58 27.55
N VAL A 186 11.10 23.76 27.70
CA VAL A 186 11.95 23.33 26.58
C VAL A 186 11.17 22.42 25.62
N SER A 187 10.46 21.43 26.15
CA SER A 187 9.67 20.49 25.35
C SER A 187 8.53 21.18 24.62
N GLY A 188 7.87 22.14 25.25
CA GLY A 188 6.84 22.98 24.62
C GLY A 188 7.37 23.79 23.44
N GLN A 189 8.61 24.32 23.56
CA GLN A 189 9.24 25.09 22.48
C GLN A 189 9.51 24.27 21.22
N VAL A 190 9.73 22.97 21.36
CA VAL A 190 10.02 22.05 20.24
C VAL A 190 8.81 21.18 19.84
N ASN A 191 7.66 21.40 20.47
CA ASN A 191 6.42 20.64 20.25
C ASN A 191 6.58 19.13 20.48
N ILE A 192 7.38 18.75 21.47
CA ILE A 192 7.58 17.35 21.88
C ILE A 192 7.06 17.22 23.32
N SER A 193 6.45 16.08 23.65
CA SER A 193 6.03 15.90 25.05
C SER A 193 7.24 15.76 25.98
N PRO A 194 7.18 16.25 27.23
CA PRO A 194 8.29 16.16 28.19
C PRO A 194 8.77 14.72 28.43
N TYR A 195 7.91 13.75 28.22
CA TYR A 195 8.26 12.34 28.35
C TYR A 195 9.20 11.82 27.25
N TYR A 196 9.12 12.41 26.04
CA TYR A 196 9.92 12.03 24.88
C TYR A 196 11.14 12.93 24.65
N PHE A 197 11.25 14.04 25.40
CA PHE A 197 12.38 14.95 25.35
C PHE A 197 13.53 14.47 26.24
#